data_d68bfd87b6c5c6bb76ddbb135fe41bbb
#
_entry.id   d68bfd87b6c5c6bb76ddbb135fe41bbb
#
_cell.length_a   1.000
_cell.length_b   1.000
_cell.length_c   1.000
_cell.angle_alpha   90.00
_cell.angle_beta   90.00
_cell.angle_gamma   90.00
#
_symmetry.space_group_name_H-M   'P 1'
#
loop_
_entity.id
_entity.type
_entity.pdbx_description
1 polymer ?
#
loop_
_entity_poly.entity_id
_entity_poly.type
_entity_poly.pdbx_seq_one_letter_code
_entity_poly.pdbx_strand_id
1 'polypeptide(L)'
;MIETGKIINGDCIEVMKTLPEGSVDLIVTSPPYGVGIDYDVHQDDMLVEEYFEFTEKWMSEAFRVLKDDGRIALNIPYEIYRQAKGGRVF
;
A
#
# COMPACT_ATOMS: atom_id res chain seq x y z
N MET A 1 2.05 -20.84 11.19
CA MET A 1 1.96 -20.76 9.72
C MET A 1 0.59 -20.23 9.33
N ILE A 2 0.54 -19.33 8.38
CA ILE A 2 -0.72 -18.76 7.91
C ILE A 2 -1.37 -19.63 6.84
N GLU A 3 -2.68 -19.50 6.67
CA GLU A 3 -3.39 -20.14 5.57
C GLU A 3 -2.93 -19.56 4.24
N THR A 4 -2.80 -20.42 3.24
CA THR A 4 -2.40 -20.02 1.89
C THR A 4 -3.46 -20.44 0.87
N GLY A 5 -3.33 -19.95 -0.37
CA GLY A 5 -4.25 -20.30 -1.44
C GLY A 5 -5.64 -19.69 -1.30
N LYS A 6 -5.73 -18.55 -0.62
CA LYS A 6 -7.00 -17.94 -0.25
C LYS A 6 -6.95 -16.43 -0.50
N ILE A 7 -8.03 -15.87 -0.99
CA ILE A 7 -8.17 -14.43 -1.17
C ILE A 7 -8.99 -13.89 -0.01
N ILE A 8 -8.47 -12.87 0.66
CA ILE A 8 -9.16 -12.23 1.78
C ILE A 8 -9.61 -10.85 1.32
N ASN A 9 -10.92 -10.61 1.38
CA ASN A 9 -11.50 -9.33 1.04
C ASN A 9 -11.57 -8.46 2.30
N GLY A 10 -10.89 -7.31 2.27
CA GLY A 10 -10.90 -6.41 3.43
C GLY A 10 -9.87 -5.32 3.28
N ASP A 11 -9.82 -4.43 4.26
CA ASP A 11 -8.80 -3.40 4.34
C ASP A 11 -7.45 -4.06 4.61
N CYS A 12 -6.45 -3.78 3.79
CA CYS A 12 -5.16 -4.48 3.88
C CYS A 12 -4.46 -4.27 5.22
N ILE A 13 -4.56 -3.08 5.79
CA ILE A 13 -3.93 -2.79 7.08
C ILE A 13 -4.58 -3.63 8.17
N GLU A 14 -5.91 -3.67 8.20
CA GLU A 14 -6.63 -4.45 9.19
C GLU A 14 -6.39 -5.95 9.04
N VAL A 15 -6.34 -6.43 7.78
CA VAL A 15 -6.05 -7.84 7.54
C VAL A 15 -4.63 -8.19 7.97
N MET A 16 -3.65 -7.35 7.62
CA MET A 16 -2.26 -7.61 8.01
C MET A 16 -2.08 -7.66 9.53
N LYS A 17 -2.86 -6.88 10.27
CA LYS A 17 -2.80 -6.93 11.75
C LYS A 17 -3.14 -8.29 12.31
N THR A 18 -3.89 -9.10 11.57
CA THR A 18 -4.26 -10.45 12.01
C THR A 18 -3.19 -11.48 11.70
N LEU A 19 -2.17 -11.13 10.91
CA LEU A 19 -1.12 -12.06 10.52
C LEU A 19 0.04 -12.00 11.51
N PRO A 20 0.68 -13.15 11.76
CA PRO A 20 1.85 -13.18 12.64
C PRO A 20 3.02 -12.40 12.05
N GLU A 21 3.86 -11.88 12.91
CA GLU A 21 5.12 -11.27 12.52
C GLU A 21 5.97 -12.28 11.73
N GLY A 22 6.59 -11.82 10.65
CA GLY A 22 7.51 -12.67 9.89
C GLY A 22 6.88 -13.87 9.23
N SER A 23 5.62 -13.76 8.80
CA SER A 23 4.88 -14.89 8.21
C SER A 23 4.77 -14.84 6.69
N VAL A 24 5.18 -13.75 6.06
CA VAL A 24 4.97 -13.53 4.62
C VAL A 24 6.30 -13.50 3.88
N ASP A 25 6.39 -14.20 2.78
CA ASP A 25 7.61 -14.29 1.97
C ASP A 25 7.73 -13.17 0.95
N LEU A 26 6.61 -12.72 0.39
CA LEU A 26 6.60 -11.74 -0.69
C LEU A 26 5.37 -10.87 -0.62
N ILE A 27 5.58 -9.58 -0.78
CA ILE A 27 4.51 -8.60 -0.93
C ILE A 27 4.65 -7.95 -2.29
N VAL A 28 3.57 -7.95 -3.07
CA VAL A 28 3.51 -7.24 -4.35
C VAL A 28 2.30 -6.33 -4.28
N THR A 29 2.49 -5.05 -4.48
CA THR A 29 1.39 -4.10 -4.35
C THR A 29 1.60 -2.85 -5.19
N SER A 30 0.47 -2.23 -5.55
CA SER A 30 0.42 -0.92 -6.18
C SER A 30 -0.35 -0.01 -5.23
N PRO A 31 0.30 0.70 -4.32
CA PRO A 31 -0.42 1.56 -3.39
C PRO A 31 -1.04 2.76 -4.11
N PRO A 32 -2.00 3.45 -3.49
CA PRO A 32 -2.53 4.68 -4.08
C PRO A 32 -1.41 5.66 -4.39
N TYR A 33 -1.51 6.34 -5.53
CA TYR A 33 -0.42 7.18 -6.02
C TYR A 33 -0.51 8.63 -5.56
N GLY A 34 -1.65 9.03 -5.00
CA GLY A 34 -1.83 10.41 -4.57
C GLY A 34 -2.08 11.37 -5.72
N VAL A 35 -2.68 10.91 -6.82
CA VAL A 35 -2.79 11.70 -8.05
C VAL A 35 -4.23 11.94 -8.51
N GLY A 36 -5.20 11.65 -7.67
CA GLY A 36 -6.60 11.94 -7.99
C GLY A 36 -7.35 10.81 -8.64
N ILE A 37 -6.84 9.58 -8.57
CA ILE A 37 -7.54 8.41 -9.07
C ILE A 37 -8.56 7.96 -8.02
N ASP A 38 -9.80 7.74 -8.45
CA ASP A 38 -10.84 7.27 -7.55
C ASP A 38 -10.77 5.76 -7.39
N TYR A 39 -10.85 5.32 -6.14
CA TYR A 39 -10.99 3.90 -5.80
C TYR A 39 -12.31 3.71 -5.07
N ASP A 40 -12.81 2.49 -5.00
CA ASP A 40 -14.10 2.20 -4.37
C ASP A 40 -14.20 2.72 -2.94
N VAL A 41 -13.15 2.59 -2.15
CA VAL A 41 -13.14 2.97 -0.74
C VAL A 41 -12.11 4.06 -0.41
N HIS A 42 -11.27 4.42 -1.36
CA HIS A 42 -10.25 5.46 -1.19
C HIS A 42 -10.30 6.40 -2.38
N GLN A 43 -10.01 7.66 -2.11
CA GLN A 43 -9.74 8.63 -3.15
C GLN A 43 -8.26 8.92 -3.17
N ASP A 44 -7.67 8.95 -4.37
CA ASP A 44 -6.24 9.12 -4.53
C ASP A 44 -5.86 10.60 -4.66
N ASP A 45 -6.65 11.48 -4.05
CA ASP A 45 -6.40 12.92 -4.00
C ASP A 45 -6.30 13.44 -2.56
N MET A 46 -6.01 12.56 -1.64
CA MET A 46 -5.86 12.93 -0.23
C MET A 46 -4.74 13.95 -0.04
N LEU A 47 -4.81 14.72 1.03
CA LEU A 47 -3.77 15.67 1.38
C LEU A 47 -2.43 14.97 1.56
N VAL A 48 -1.35 15.70 1.34
CA VAL A 48 0.01 15.13 1.43
C VAL A 48 0.26 14.48 2.79
N GLU A 49 -0.16 15.14 3.87
CA GLU A 49 0.02 14.60 5.21
C GLU A 49 -0.77 13.32 5.42
N GLU A 50 -2.01 13.28 4.91
CA GLU A 50 -2.84 12.08 4.99
C GLU A 50 -2.24 10.95 4.19
N TYR A 51 -1.68 11.26 3.04
CA TYR A 51 -1.02 10.27 2.19
C TYR A 51 0.19 9.66 2.88
N PHE A 52 1.03 10.48 3.48
CA PHE A 52 2.20 9.99 4.20
C PHE A 52 1.80 9.18 5.42
N GLU A 53 0.79 9.61 6.15
CA GLU A 53 0.29 8.88 7.30
C GLU A 53 -0.26 7.52 6.90
N PHE A 54 -1.04 7.46 5.83
CA PHE A 54 -1.55 6.20 5.31
C PHE A 54 -0.41 5.28 4.86
N THR A 55 0.56 5.82 4.14
CA THR A 55 1.71 5.06 3.66
C THR A 55 2.50 4.49 4.82
N GLU A 56 2.75 5.28 5.85
CA GLU A 56 3.46 4.81 7.04
C GLU A 56 2.74 3.65 7.71
N LYS A 57 1.42 3.74 7.81
CA LYS A 57 0.62 2.67 8.44
C LYS A 57 0.72 1.35 7.68
N TRP A 58 0.50 1.36 6.37
CA TRP A 58 0.52 0.10 5.64
C TRP A 58 1.95 -0.44 5.51
N MET A 59 2.93 0.42 5.37
CA MET A 59 4.32 -0.04 5.29
C MET A 59 4.81 -0.64 6.61
N SER A 60 4.42 -0.06 7.73
CA SER A 60 4.76 -0.61 9.05
C SER A 60 4.23 -2.04 9.20
N GLU A 61 2.98 -2.27 8.81
CA GLU A 61 2.40 -3.61 8.89
C GLU A 61 3.03 -4.55 7.87
N ALA A 62 3.32 -4.06 6.66
CA ALA A 62 3.97 -4.87 5.65
C ALA A 62 5.34 -5.35 6.13
N PHE A 63 6.15 -4.48 6.70
CA PHE A 63 7.45 -4.87 7.22
C PHE A 63 7.33 -5.83 8.40
N ARG A 64 6.34 -5.61 9.26
CA ARG A 64 6.14 -6.50 10.41
C ARG A 64 5.83 -7.94 9.98
N VAL A 65 4.95 -8.10 9.00
CA VAL A 65 4.55 -9.45 8.56
C VAL A 65 5.57 -10.11 7.64
N LEU A 66 6.45 -9.34 7.03
CA LEU A 66 7.44 -9.83 6.09
C LEU A 66 8.55 -10.56 6.82
N LYS A 67 8.96 -11.72 6.30
CA LYS A 67 10.10 -12.45 6.84
C LYS A 67 11.39 -11.65 6.66
N ASP A 68 12.41 -11.93 7.46
CA ASP A 68 13.71 -11.24 7.37
C ASP A 68 14.31 -11.33 5.98
N ASP A 69 14.14 -12.45 5.30
CA ASP A 69 14.62 -12.65 3.93
C ASP A 69 13.52 -12.45 2.90
N GLY A 70 12.39 -11.90 3.32
CA GLY A 70 11.27 -11.62 2.42
C GLY A 70 11.56 -10.45 1.50
N ARG A 71 10.69 -10.29 0.50
CA ARG A 71 10.84 -9.24 -0.50
C ARG A 71 9.53 -8.49 -0.69
N ILE A 72 9.65 -7.21 -1.03
CA ILE A 72 8.52 -6.38 -1.35
C ILE A 72 8.75 -5.76 -2.73
N ALA A 73 7.76 -5.88 -3.60
CA ALA A 73 7.79 -5.26 -4.92
C ALA A 73 6.68 -4.23 -5.00
N LEU A 74 7.04 -2.97 -5.17
CA LEU A 74 6.10 -1.87 -5.27
C LEU A 74 6.01 -1.40 -6.71
N ASN A 75 4.78 -1.34 -7.22
CA ASN A 75 4.52 -0.74 -8.52
C ASN A 75 4.06 0.69 -8.29
N ILE A 76 4.98 1.64 -8.49
CA ILE A 76 4.68 3.05 -8.32
C ILE A 76 5.05 3.79 -9.60
N PRO A 77 4.40 4.93 -9.89
CA PRO A 77 4.72 5.70 -11.09
C PRO A 77 6.10 6.34 -10.95
N TYR A 78 6.83 6.36 -12.06
CA TYR A 78 8.10 7.05 -12.12
C TYR A 78 7.89 8.57 -12.12
N GLU A 79 6.87 9.01 -12.88
CA GLU A 79 6.61 10.43 -13.06
C GLU A 79 5.13 10.63 -13.36
N ILE A 80 4.49 11.58 -12.67
CA ILE A 80 3.07 11.82 -12.80
C ILE A 80 2.80 13.32 -12.93
N TYR A 81 1.86 13.66 -13.81
CA TYR A 81 1.34 15.02 -13.95
C TYR A 81 -0.12 15.05 -13.50
N ARG A 82 -0.45 16.03 -12.69
CA ARG A 82 -1.83 16.29 -12.28
C ARG A 82 -2.42 17.36 -13.18
N GLN A 83 -3.34 16.96 -14.03
CA GLN A 83 -3.94 17.88 -14.97
C GLN A 83 -4.68 19.04 -14.30
N ALA A 84 -5.43 18.77 -13.26
CA ALA A 84 -6.20 19.79 -12.57
C ALA A 84 -5.32 20.89 -11.98
N LYS A 85 -4.06 20.60 -11.73
CA LYS A 85 -3.10 21.56 -11.16
C LYS A 85 -1.97 21.87 -12.12
N GLY A 86 -2.00 21.26 -13.31
CA GLY A 86 -1.07 21.59 -14.38
C GLY A 86 0.39 21.35 -14.06
N GLY A 87 0.69 20.48 -13.14
CA GLY A 87 2.05 20.31 -12.70
C GLY A 87 2.48 18.88 -12.52
N ARG A 88 3.79 18.71 -12.55
CA ARG A 88 4.42 17.43 -12.26
C ARG A 88 4.39 17.20 -10.74
N VAL A 89 4.01 15.99 -10.35
CA VAL A 89 3.86 15.65 -8.93
C VAL A 89 5.12 15.01 -8.37
N PHE A 90 5.85 14.31 -9.20
CA PHE A 90 7.09 13.63 -8.80
C PHE A 90 8.24 14.03 -9.70
#